data_177f4cd3795ee00c2df1a7170e5608d5
#
_entry.id   177f4cd3795ee00c2df1a7170e5608d5
#
_cell.length_a   1.000
_cell.length_b   1.000
_cell.length_c   1.000
_cell.angle_alpha   90.00
_cell.angle_beta   90.00
_cell.angle_gamma   90.00
#
_symmetry.space_group_name_H-M   'P 1'
#
loop_
_entity.id
_entity.type
_entity.pdbx_description
1 polymer ?
#
loop_
_entity_poly.entity_id
_entity_poly.type
_entity_poly.pdbx_seq_one_letter_code
_entity_poly.pdbx_strand_id
1 'polypeptide(L)'
;MFKQVIEKLTELGKELGIKTVFVQDIYQINNNPDISYPVLVIESDETRETLDLWQYRFRLTYVDILAEDQSNLIDIQSTGMELLSKLLRNIPENWNLTSSSYRTFLQRFNDECSGVYCWITLEVSKEDIC
;
A
#
# COMPACT_ATOMS: atom_id res chain seq x y z
N MET A 1 -11.55 7.98 -12.75
CA MET A 1 -10.25 7.30 -12.96
C MET A 1 -9.48 7.14 -11.64
N PHE A 2 -9.21 8.21 -10.92
CA PHE A 2 -8.51 8.11 -9.65
C PHE A 2 -9.20 7.16 -8.65
N LYS A 3 -10.50 7.32 -8.50
CA LYS A 3 -11.32 6.46 -7.64
C LYS A 3 -11.21 4.98 -8.02
N GLN A 4 -11.22 4.68 -9.31
CA GLN A 4 -11.12 3.31 -9.83
C GLN A 4 -9.75 2.70 -9.51
N VAL A 5 -8.68 3.49 -9.58
CA VAL A 5 -7.34 3.04 -9.22
C VAL A 5 -7.27 2.70 -7.72
N ILE A 6 -7.81 3.58 -6.88
CA ILE A 6 -7.88 3.34 -5.42
C ILE A 6 -8.70 2.08 -5.11
N GLU A 7 -9.85 1.92 -5.75
CA GLU A 7 -10.70 0.74 -5.56
C GLU A 7 -9.98 -0.54 -5.95
N LYS A 8 -9.24 -0.53 -7.04
CA LYS A 8 -8.47 -1.69 -7.50
C LYS A 8 -7.35 -2.05 -6.53
N LEU A 9 -6.60 -1.06 -6.06
CA LEU A 9 -5.54 -1.29 -5.08
C LEU A 9 -6.11 -1.85 -3.77
N THR A 10 -7.25 -1.32 -3.32
CA THR A 10 -7.95 -1.81 -2.13
C THR A 10 -8.39 -3.26 -2.29
N GLU A 11 -8.99 -3.58 -3.42
CA GLU A 11 -9.42 -4.94 -3.75
C GLU A 11 -8.24 -5.92 -3.74
N LEU A 12 -7.12 -5.55 -4.38
CA LEU A 12 -5.93 -6.39 -4.42
C LEU A 12 -5.37 -6.66 -3.02
N GLY A 13 -5.35 -5.64 -2.16
CA GLY A 13 -4.92 -5.80 -0.78
C GLY A 13 -5.80 -6.78 0.00
N LYS A 14 -7.10 -6.67 -0.16
CA LYS A 14 -8.05 -7.58 0.50
C LYS A 14 -7.95 -9.02 0.00
N GLU A 15 -7.73 -9.20 -1.30
CA GLU A 15 -7.56 -10.52 -1.90
C GLU A 15 -6.32 -11.24 -1.37
N LEU A 16 -5.30 -10.50 -0.94
CA LEU A 16 -4.10 -11.06 -0.34
C LEU A 16 -4.25 -11.40 1.15
N GLY A 17 -5.44 -11.20 1.71
CA GLY A 17 -5.73 -11.52 3.11
C GLY A 17 -5.35 -10.42 4.08
N ILE A 18 -5.05 -9.21 3.60
CA ILE A 18 -4.78 -8.06 4.47
C ILE A 18 -6.11 -7.62 5.09
N LYS A 19 -6.15 -7.62 6.42
CA LYS A 19 -7.42 -7.47 7.16
C LYS A 19 -7.98 -6.06 7.15
N THR A 20 -7.12 -5.04 7.11
CA THR A 20 -7.53 -3.64 7.15
C THR A 20 -6.82 -2.88 6.05
N VAL A 21 -7.58 -2.10 5.28
CA VAL A 21 -7.01 -1.21 4.25
C VAL A 21 -7.46 0.21 4.56
N PHE A 22 -6.49 1.10 4.81
CA PHE A 22 -6.73 2.53 4.95
C PHE A 22 -6.31 3.26 3.68
N VAL A 23 -7.06 4.28 3.33
CA VAL A 23 -6.75 5.14 2.18
C VAL A 23 -6.45 6.54 2.70
N GLN A 24 -5.34 7.12 2.26
CA GLN A 24 -4.89 8.50 2.45
C GLN A 24 -4.00 8.76 3.66
N ASP A 25 -4.18 8.14 4.81
CA ASP A 25 -3.47 8.58 6.01
C ASP A 25 -3.02 7.40 6.87
N ILE A 26 -1.71 7.22 6.96
CA ILE A 26 -1.13 6.19 7.82
C ILE A 26 -1.50 6.42 9.30
N TYR A 27 -1.70 7.67 9.72
CA TYR A 27 -2.05 7.98 11.09
C TYR A 27 -3.48 7.63 11.47
N GLN A 28 -4.30 7.14 10.53
CA GLN A 28 -5.59 6.53 10.85
C GLN A 28 -5.44 5.34 11.80
N ILE A 29 -4.26 4.73 11.83
CA ILE A 29 -3.95 3.66 12.79
C ILE A 29 -4.12 4.16 14.23
N ASN A 30 -3.69 5.39 14.52
CA ASN A 30 -3.82 5.97 15.86
C ASN A 30 -5.27 6.29 16.26
N ASN A 31 -6.14 6.49 15.29
CA ASN A 31 -7.52 6.88 15.51
C ASN A 31 -8.47 5.68 15.62
N ASN A 32 -7.96 4.47 15.45
CA ASN A 32 -8.75 3.25 15.42
C ASN A 32 -8.14 2.22 16.37
N PRO A 33 -8.50 2.26 17.68
CA PRO A 33 -7.86 1.38 18.67
C PRO A 33 -8.13 -0.11 18.48
N ASP A 34 -9.21 -0.46 17.78
CA ASP A 34 -9.61 -1.86 17.57
C ASP A 34 -9.25 -2.36 16.16
N ILE A 35 -8.12 -1.91 15.63
CA ILE A 35 -7.64 -2.31 14.31
C ILE A 35 -7.29 -3.80 14.28
N SER A 36 -7.68 -4.47 13.19
CA SER A 36 -7.21 -5.82 12.87
C SER A 36 -5.98 -5.74 11.99
N TYR A 37 -4.88 -6.26 12.47
CA TYR A 37 -3.63 -6.35 11.70
C TYR A 37 -3.59 -7.62 10.85
N PRO A 38 -2.85 -7.67 9.77
CA PRO A 38 -2.03 -6.61 9.20
C PRO A 38 -2.85 -5.53 8.49
N VAL A 39 -2.24 -4.37 8.30
CA VAL A 39 -2.86 -3.19 7.67
C VAL A 39 -2.10 -2.83 6.40
N LEU A 40 -2.84 -2.48 5.36
CA LEU A 40 -2.29 -1.83 4.17
C LEU A 40 -2.77 -0.39 4.15
N VAL A 41 -1.84 0.54 3.97
CA VAL A 41 -2.16 1.95 3.82
C VAL A 41 -1.82 2.39 2.41
N ILE A 42 -2.80 2.98 1.73
CA ILE A 42 -2.66 3.50 0.36
C ILE A 42 -2.72 5.01 0.44
N GLU A 43 -1.59 5.66 0.24
CA GLU A 43 -1.50 7.12 0.31
C GLU A 43 -1.18 7.68 -1.08
N SER A 44 -2.00 8.62 -1.56
CA SER A 44 -1.68 9.31 -2.79
C SER A 44 -0.69 10.45 -2.51
N ASP A 45 0.24 10.65 -3.43
CA ASP A 45 1.22 11.72 -3.35
C ASP A 45 0.96 12.74 -4.45
N GLU A 46 1.28 12.42 -5.68
CA GLU A 46 1.24 13.35 -6.78
C GLU A 46 0.43 12.76 -7.94
N THR A 47 -0.36 13.61 -8.60
CA THR A 47 -1.08 13.24 -9.80
C THR A 47 -0.71 14.22 -10.91
N ARG A 48 -0.32 13.69 -12.05
CA ARG A 48 -0.01 14.48 -13.23
C ARG A 48 -0.93 14.07 -14.37
N GLU A 49 -1.32 15.06 -15.15
CA GLU A 49 -2.15 14.85 -16.33
C GLU A 49 -1.37 15.27 -17.57
N THR A 50 -1.37 14.39 -18.57
CA THR A 50 -0.95 14.75 -19.93
C THR A 50 -2.16 14.67 -20.84
N LEU A 51 -1.98 14.99 -22.12
CA LEU A 51 -3.09 14.91 -23.09
C LEU A 51 -3.68 13.51 -23.16
N ASP A 52 -2.83 12.48 -23.05
CA ASP A 52 -3.21 11.09 -23.33
C ASP A 52 -3.35 10.21 -22.08
N LEU A 53 -2.79 10.61 -20.94
CA LEU A 53 -2.76 9.77 -19.77
C LEU A 53 -2.83 10.53 -18.45
N TRP A 54 -3.16 9.77 -17.39
CA TRP A 54 -3.02 10.16 -16.01
C TRP A 54 -1.83 9.43 -15.40
N GLN A 55 -1.00 10.14 -14.65
CA GLN A 55 0.09 9.55 -13.88
C GLN A 55 -0.21 9.73 -12.40
N TYR A 56 -0.36 8.62 -11.68
CA TYR A 56 -0.66 8.60 -10.25
C TYR A 56 0.53 8.06 -9.48
N ARG A 57 0.91 8.76 -8.43
CA ARG A 57 1.95 8.29 -7.53
C ARG A 57 1.36 7.97 -6.16
N PHE A 58 1.64 6.76 -5.68
CA PHE A 58 1.17 6.28 -4.39
C PHE A 58 2.32 5.76 -3.55
N ARG A 59 2.13 5.85 -2.22
CA ARG A 59 2.94 5.09 -1.29
C ARG A 59 2.07 3.96 -0.74
N LEU A 60 2.55 2.72 -0.85
CA LEU A 60 1.90 1.55 -0.30
C LEU A 60 2.69 1.11 0.93
N THR A 61 2.03 1.02 2.06
CA THR A 61 2.66 0.67 3.33
C THR A 61 1.97 -0.53 3.94
N TYR A 62 2.74 -1.58 4.21
CA TYR A 62 2.29 -2.74 4.96
C TYR A 62 2.72 -2.57 6.41
N VAL A 63 1.79 -2.76 7.34
CA VAL A 63 2.04 -2.55 8.77
C VAL A 63 1.50 -3.75 9.55
N ASP A 64 2.30 -4.25 10.47
CA ASP A 64 1.85 -5.28 11.41
C ASP A 64 2.39 -5.01 12.81
N ILE A 65 1.74 -5.60 13.80
CA ILE A 65 2.06 -5.37 15.20
C ILE A 65 3.28 -6.18 15.63
N LEU A 66 4.21 -5.54 16.36
CA LEU A 66 5.39 -6.20 16.90
C LEU A 66 5.06 -6.94 18.18
N ALA A 67 5.69 -8.10 18.36
CA ALA A 67 5.75 -8.74 19.66
C ALA A 67 6.58 -7.89 20.62
N GLU A 68 6.32 -7.98 21.94
CA GLU A 68 7.01 -7.17 22.94
C GLU A 68 8.54 -7.31 22.88
N ASP A 69 9.04 -8.50 22.60
CA ASP A 69 10.47 -8.79 22.47
C ASP A 69 11.01 -8.56 21.07
N GLN A 70 10.17 -8.05 20.15
CA GLN A 70 10.50 -7.84 18.74
C GLN A 70 10.91 -9.11 18.00
N SER A 71 10.56 -10.30 18.50
CA SER A 71 10.95 -11.57 17.91
C SER A 71 10.38 -11.78 16.50
N ASN A 72 9.27 -11.12 16.16
CA ASN A 72 8.62 -11.24 14.86
C ASN A 72 8.99 -10.13 13.86
N LEU A 73 9.97 -9.29 14.18
CA LEU A 73 10.35 -8.15 13.35
C LEU A 73 10.71 -8.57 11.92
N ILE A 74 11.60 -9.54 11.77
CA ILE A 74 12.06 -10.00 10.45
C ILE A 74 10.91 -10.66 9.69
N ASP A 75 10.07 -11.43 10.38
CA ASP A 75 8.92 -12.07 9.76
C ASP A 75 7.92 -11.05 9.21
N ILE A 76 7.66 -9.98 9.94
CA ILE A 76 6.79 -8.89 9.49
C ILE A 76 7.35 -8.26 8.22
N GLN A 77 8.63 -7.92 8.23
CA GLN A 77 9.27 -7.25 7.09
C GLN A 77 9.32 -8.17 5.87
N SER A 78 9.64 -9.44 6.07
CA SER A 78 9.65 -10.43 4.99
C SER A 78 8.26 -10.63 4.39
N THR A 79 7.25 -10.82 5.22
CA THR A 79 5.87 -10.98 4.78
C THR A 79 5.37 -9.73 4.04
N GLY A 80 5.71 -8.55 4.55
CA GLY A 80 5.34 -7.28 3.94
C GLY A 80 5.90 -7.14 2.52
N MET A 81 7.17 -7.46 2.34
CA MET A 81 7.80 -7.42 1.01
C MET A 81 7.14 -8.39 0.05
N GLU A 82 6.84 -9.61 0.51
CA GLU A 82 6.18 -10.63 -0.32
C GLU A 82 4.76 -10.21 -0.72
N LEU A 83 3.98 -9.69 0.22
CA LEU A 83 2.61 -9.28 -0.05
C LEU A 83 2.56 -8.07 -0.97
N LEU A 84 3.39 -7.06 -0.73
CA LEU A 84 3.47 -5.91 -1.63
C LEU A 84 3.92 -6.33 -3.03
N SER A 85 4.89 -7.22 -3.13
CA SER A 85 5.33 -7.75 -4.42
C SER A 85 4.19 -8.46 -5.16
N LYS A 86 3.41 -9.28 -4.46
CA LYS A 86 2.25 -9.95 -5.06
C LYS A 86 1.18 -8.95 -5.50
N LEU A 87 0.93 -7.92 -4.70
CA LEU A 87 -0.01 -6.86 -5.05
C LEU A 87 0.42 -6.18 -6.35
N LEU A 88 1.69 -5.80 -6.45
CA LEU A 88 2.20 -5.12 -7.64
C LEU A 88 2.10 -5.99 -8.89
N ARG A 89 2.32 -7.30 -8.76
CA ARG A 89 2.21 -8.23 -9.90
C ARG A 89 0.78 -8.40 -10.40
N ASN A 90 -0.21 -8.08 -9.59
CA ASN A 90 -1.62 -8.19 -9.95
C ASN A 90 -2.24 -6.87 -10.42
N ILE A 91 -1.45 -5.80 -10.47
CA ILE A 91 -1.89 -4.54 -11.07
C ILE A 91 -2.06 -4.76 -12.58
N PRO A 92 -3.15 -4.25 -13.19
CA PRO A 92 -3.38 -4.41 -14.62
C PRO A 92 -2.18 -3.98 -15.46
N GLU A 93 -1.83 -4.77 -16.47
CA GLU A 93 -0.67 -4.51 -17.32
C GLU A 93 -0.76 -3.20 -18.09
N ASN A 94 -1.98 -2.80 -18.45
CA ASN A 94 -2.21 -1.54 -19.16
C ASN A 94 -2.04 -0.31 -18.28
N TRP A 95 -1.88 -0.49 -16.97
CA TRP A 95 -1.49 0.57 -16.05
C TRP A 95 0.02 0.47 -15.87
N ASN A 96 0.77 1.15 -16.72
CA ASN A 96 2.23 1.07 -16.68
C ASN A 96 2.75 1.34 -15.28
N LEU A 97 3.29 0.31 -14.64
CA LEU A 97 3.76 0.37 -13.27
C LEU A 97 5.26 0.60 -13.23
N THR A 98 5.67 1.57 -12.42
CA THR A 98 7.06 1.76 -11.99
C THR A 98 7.07 1.72 -10.47
N SER A 99 7.96 0.96 -9.87
CA SER A 99 8.06 0.88 -8.40
C SER A 99 9.46 1.23 -7.93
N SER A 100 9.53 1.77 -6.71
CA SER A 100 10.79 2.02 -6.03
C SER A 100 11.23 0.78 -5.26
N SER A 101 12.39 0.85 -4.64
CA SER A 101 12.85 -0.17 -3.69
C SER A 101 11.93 -0.22 -2.47
N TYR A 102 11.90 -1.38 -1.82
CA TYR A 102 11.20 -1.54 -0.55
C TYR A 102 12.05 -0.97 0.58
N ARG A 103 11.39 -0.31 1.53
CA ARG A 103 12.02 0.21 2.73
C ARG A 103 11.30 -0.32 3.96
N THR A 104 12.06 -0.73 4.95
CA THR A 104 11.50 -1.19 6.23
C THR A 104 11.45 -0.05 7.23
N PHE A 105 10.58 -0.18 8.22
CA PHE A 105 10.48 0.82 9.29
C PHE A 105 10.03 0.19 10.61
N LEU A 106 10.35 0.91 11.69
CA LEU A 106 9.81 0.70 13.03
C LEU A 106 9.07 1.98 13.41
N GLN A 107 7.83 1.85 13.85
CA GLN A 107 7.01 3.00 14.20
C GLN A 107 6.16 2.69 15.41
N ARG A 108 6.05 3.68 16.30
CA ARG A 108 5.12 3.60 17.41
C ARG A 108 3.87 4.41 17.05
N PHE A 109 2.78 3.68 16.85
CA PHE A 109 1.42 4.23 16.81
C PHE A 109 0.81 4.02 18.20
N ASN A 110 -0.49 3.70 18.31
CA ASN A 110 -1.06 3.20 19.56
C ASN A 110 -0.39 1.91 19.99
N ASP A 111 0.04 1.09 19.00
CA ASP A 111 0.82 -0.12 19.17
C ASP A 111 2.21 0.06 18.56
N GLU A 112 3.20 -0.67 19.03
CA GLU A 112 4.48 -0.77 18.34
C GLU A 112 4.31 -1.62 17.09
N CYS A 113 4.70 -1.07 15.95
CA CYS A 113 4.52 -1.69 14.66
C CYS A 113 5.81 -1.70 13.87
N SER A 114 5.90 -2.63 12.95
CA SER A 114 6.91 -2.64 11.91
C SER A 114 6.24 -2.88 10.58
N GLY A 115 6.95 -2.60 9.52
CA GLY A 115 6.42 -2.84 8.19
C GLY A 115 7.38 -2.49 7.10
N VAL A 116 6.80 -2.38 5.92
CA VAL A 116 7.52 -2.14 4.66
C VAL A 116 6.70 -1.17 3.83
N TYR A 117 7.36 -0.25 3.18
CA TYR A 117 6.69 0.60 2.20
C TYR A 117 7.47 0.69 0.89
N CYS A 118 6.76 1.03 -0.15
CA CYS A 118 7.35 1.35 -1.44
C CYS A 118 6.52 2.44 -2.11
N TRP A 119 7.16 3.16 -3.02
CA TRP A 119 6.49 4.12 -3.88
C TRP A 119 6.20 3.46 -5.21
N ILE A 120 5.02 3.72 -5.75
CA ILE A 120 4.65 3.26 -7.09
C ILE A 120 4.14 4.43 -7.91
N THR A 121 4.35 4.35 -9.21
CA THR A 121 3.80 5.28 -10.18
C THR A 121 3.04 4.47 -11.21
N LEU A 122 1.78 4.86 -11.45
CA LEU A 122 0.91 4.22 -12.43
C LEU A 122 0.58 5.22 -13.53
N GLU A 123 0.86 4.85 -14.77
CA GLU A 123 0.48 5.64 -15.93
C GLU A 123 -0.70 4.95 -16.62
N VAL A 124 -1.85 5.60 -16.57
CA VAL A 124 -3.11 5.05 -17.08
C VAL A 124 -3.59 5.88 -18.25
N SER A 125 -3.77 5.24 -19.40
CA SER A 125 -4.28 5.91 -20.59
C SER A 125 -5.71 6.39 -20.36
N LYS A 126 -6.02 7.58 -20.85
CA LYS A 126 -7.39 8.12 -20.79
C LYS A 126 -8.37 7.28 -21.61
N GLU A 127 -7.88 6.52 -22.59
CA GLU A 127 -8.69 5.61 -23.38
C GLU A 127 -9.10 4.35 -22.64
N ASP A 128 -8.35 4.00 -21.59
CA ASP A 128 -8.64 2.82 -20.74
C ASP A 128 -9.71 3.08 -19.69
N ILE A 129 -10.30 4.27 -19.71
CA ILE A 129 -11.39 4.65 -18.81
C ILE A 129 -12.71 4.21 -19.42
N CYS A 130 -13.32 3.23 -18.82
CA CYS A 130 -14.65 2.78 -19.22
C CYS A 130 -15.60 2.87 -18.04
#